data_324c34ce0d65738300a595788f5ef980
#
_entry.id   324c34ce0d65738300a595788f5ef980
#
_cell.length_a   1.000
_cell.length_b   1.000
_cell.length_c   1.000
_cell.angle_alpha   90.00
_cell.angle_beta   90.00
_cell.angle_gamma   90.00
#
_symmetry.space_group_name_H-M   'P 1'
#
loop_
_entity.id
_entity.type
_entity.pdbx_description
1 polymer ?
#
loop_
_entity_poly.entity_id
_entity_poly.type
_entity_poly.pdbx_seq_one_letter_code
_entity_poly.pdbx_strand_id
1 'polypeptide(L)'
;QMCIRDSSVSDRYSLANFMRANLNASVAVLKIGNDILFHDENVKVDRITGHGGLFKTPGVGQRILSSALNAPISVMETAGEGGAWGMALLASYLVNNDAAKPLDEWLDSEVFAGNKGTEIMATQEEVAGFDAYLKNYLRKLPVEQKAVELR
;
A
#
# COMPACT_ATOMS: atom_id res chain seq x y z
N GLN A 1 -7.20 -1.00 21.41
CA GLN A 1 -6.25 -1.12 22.55
C GLN A 1 -4.99 -1.92 22.17
N MET A 2 -5.06 -2.93 21.31
CA MET A 2 -3.89 -3.73 20.88
C MET A 2 -2.82 -2.91 20.15
N CYS A 3 -3.24 -2.02 19.26
CA CYS A 3 -2.30 -1.22 18.46
C CYS A 3 -1.51 -0.18 19.26
N ILE A 4 -2.03 0.29 20.38
CA ILE A 4 -1.41 1.35 21.19
C ILE A 4 -0.27 0.84 22.05
N ARG A 5 -0.32 -0.42 22.49
CA ARG A 5 0.71 -1.02 23.35
C ARG A 5 1.97 -1.47 22.59
N ASP A 6 1.90 -1.49 21.25
CA ASP A 6 2.99 -1.97 20.40
C ASP A 6 3.77 -0.86 19.72
N SER A 7 3.38 0.38 19.92
CA SER A 7 4.23 1.50 19.54
C SER A 7 5.47 1.46 20.41
N SER A 8 6.54 0.99 19.81
CA SER A 8 7.83 0.75 20.43
C SER A 8 8.36 1.92 21.26
N VAL A 9 9.17 1.59 22.23
CA VAL A 9 10.32 2.30 22.76
C VAL A 9 10.08 3.56 23.59
N SER A 10 9.13 4.41 23.27
CA SER A 10 8.70 5.43 24.24
C SER A 10 7.27 5.07 24.65
N ASP A 11 7.11 4.59 25.85
CA ASP A 11 5.82 4.23 26.47
C ASP A 11 4.84 5.41 26.58
N ARG A 12 5.06 6.46 25.82
CA ARG A 12 4.23 7.65 25.81
C ARG A 12 3.15 7.53 24.76
N TYR A 13 1.91 7.45 25.20
CA TYR A 13 0.77 7.66 24.33
C TYR A 13 0.86 9.06 23.70
N SER A 14 0.87 9.11 22.37
CA SER A 14 0.80 10.35 21.61
C SER A 14 -0.16 10.16 20.42
N LEU A 15 -0.74 11.25 19.94
CA LEU A 15 -1.59 11.20 18.75
C LEU A 15 -0.83 10.65 17.55
N ALA A 16 0.44 11.03 17.39
CA ALA A 16 1.29 10.54 16.30
C ALA A 16 1.46 9.02 16.36
N ASN A 17 1.75 8.46 17.52
CA ASN A 17 1.89 7.01 17.70
C ASN A 17 0.55 6.28 17.47
N PHE A 18 -0.55 6.86 17.92
CA PHE A 18 -1.88 6.32 17.68
C PHE A 18 -2.22 6.27 16.19
N MET A 19 -2.00 7.36 15.47
CA MET A 19 -2.23 7.42 14.01
C MET A 19 -1.33 6.46 13.26
N ARG A 20 -0.05 6.38 13.61
CA ARG A 20 0.90 5.44 13.02
C ARG A 20 0.49 3.98 13.26
N ALA A 21 0.05 3.64 14.46
CA ALA A 21 -0.41 2.30 14.78
C ALA A 21 -1.63 1.89 13.92
N ASN A 22 -2.57 2.81 13.70
CA ASN A 22 -3.71 2.56 12.82
C ASN A 22 -3.29 2.37 11.36
N LEU A 23 -2.36 3.19 10.86
CA LEU A 23 -1.81 3.03 9.50
C LEU A 23 -1.07 1.69 9.36
N ASN A 24 -0.23 1.33 10.31
CA ASN A 24 0.47 0.04 10.28
C ASN A 24 -0.52 -1.14 10.34
N ALA A 25 -1.58 -1.05 11.15
CA ALA A 25 -2.60 -2.09 11.24
C ALA A 25 -3.34 -2.28 9.91
N SER A 26 -3.63 -1.19 9.20
CA SER A 26 -4.33 -1.25 7.91
C SER A 26 -3.54 -1.98 6.82
N VAL A 27 -2.21 -1.97 6.90
CA VAL A 27 -1.33 -2.64 5.91
C VAL A 27 -0.73 -3.96 6.41
N ALA A 28 -0.89 -4.30 7.70
CA ALA A 28 -0.32 -5.53 8.25
C ALA A 28 -0.86 -6.79 7.55
N VAL A 29 -2.16 -6.85 7.30
CA VAL A 29 -2.79 -7.99 6.60
C VAL A 29 -2.32 -8.06 5.14
N LEU A 30 -2.16 -6.90 4.48
CA LEU A 30 -1.62 -6.83 3.13
C LEU A 30 -0.17 -7.37 3.10
N LYS A 31 0.66 -7.01 4.08
CA LYS A 31 2.03 -7.53 4.22
C LYS A 31 2.03 -9.05 4.32
N ILE A 32 1.20 -9.62 5.21
CA ILE A 32 1.09 -11.07 5.39
C ILE A 32 0.71 -11.76 4.07
N GLY A 33 -0.28 -11.23 3.35
CA GLY A 33 -0.68 -11.77 2.05
C GLY A 33 0.40 -11.65 0.98
N ASN A 34 1.10 -10.52 0.93
CA ASN A 34 2.22 -10.34 -0.02
C ASN A 34 3.42 -11.24 0.30
N ASP A 35 3.67 -11.55 1.57
CA ASP A 35 4.74 -12.48 1.95
C ASP A 35 4.50 -13.88 1.39
N ILE A 36 3.25 -14.35 1.37
CA ILE A 36 2.88 -15.60 0.70
C ILE A 36 3.23 -15.52 -0.79
N LEU A 37 2.84 -14.45 -1.48
CA LEU A 37 3.14 -14.29 -2.90
C LEU A 37 4.64 -14.23 -3.19
N PHE A 38 5.40 -13.49 -2.40
CA PHE A 38 6.81 -13.25 -2.67
C PHE A 38 7.72 -14.38 -2.23
N HIS A 39 7.42 -15.04 -1.10
CA HIS A 39 8.26 -16.07 -0.52
C HIS A 39 7.79 -17.48 -0.84
N ASP A 40 6.49 -17.75 -0.74
CA ASP A 40 5.97 -19.10 -0.95
C ASP A 40 5.72 -19.39 -2.43
N GLU A 41 5.13 -18.43 -3.15
CA GLU A 41 4.82 -18.54 -4.59
C GLU A 41 5.93 -18.00 -5.49
N ASN A 42 6.99 -17.39 -4.94
CA ASN A 42 8.12 -16.82 -5.67
C ASN A 42 7.74 -15.82 -6.78
N VAL A 43 6.67 -15.08 -6.58
CA VAL A 43 6.24 -14.04 -7.53
C VAL A 43 7.25 -12.90 -7.50
N LYS A 44 7.77 -12.55 -8.67
CA LYS A 44 8.63 -11.38 -8.84
C LYS A 44 7.78 -10.18 -9.24
N VAL A 45 7.99 -9.08 -8.56
CA VAL A 45 7.28 -7.82 -8.81
C VAL A 45 8.30 -6.73 -9.13
N ASP A 46 8.19 -6.16 -10.33
CA ASP A 46 9.09 -5.11 -10.79
C ASP A 46 8.73 -3.74 -10.18
N ARG A 47 7.44 -3.50 -9.97
CA ARG A 47 6.95 -2.22 -9.43
C ARG A 47 5.62 -2.40 -8.72
N ILE A 48 5.45 -1.65 -7.64
CA ILE A 48 4.18 -1.57 -6.90
C ILE A 48 3.62 -0.16 -7.09
N THR A 49 2.40 -0.09 -7.59
CA THR A 49 1.71 1.19 -7.79
C THR A 49 0.53 1.31 -6.82
N GLY A 50 0.50 2.42 -6.09
CA GLY A 50 -0.54 2.72 -5.11
C GLY A 50 -1.67 3.56 -5.70
N HIS A 51 -2.92 3.19 -5.40
CA HIS A 51 -4.12 3.94 -5.75
C HIS A 51 -5.10 4.01 -4.58
N GLY A 52 -5.94 5.03 -4.58
CA GLY A 52 -7.04 5.19 -3.63
C GLY A 52 -6.79 6.22 -2.54
N GLY A 53 -7.73 6.30 -1.60
CA GLY A 53 -7.79 7.35 -0.59
C GLY A 53 -6.57 7.44 0.34
N LEU A 54 -5.87 6.33 0.58
CA LEU A 54 -4.63 6.31 1.37
C LEU A 54 -3.54 7.24 0.79
N PHE A 55 -3.56 7.43 -0.53
CA PHE A 55 -2.54 8.23 -1.25
C PHE A 55 -2.93 9.69 -1.45
N LYS A 56 -4.12 10.12 -0.98
CA LYS A 56 -4.52 11.54 -1.01
C LYS A 56 -3.61 12.43 -0.17
N THR A 57 -3.00 11.89 0.89
CA THR A 57 -1.97 12.59 1.66
C THR A 57 -0.60 12.26 1.08
N PRO A 58 0.08 13.22 0.43
CA PRO A 58 1.34 12.97 -0.24
C PRO A 58 2.38 12.30 0.66
N GLY A 59 2.99 11.24 0.17
CA GLY A 59 4.08 10.53 0.83
C GLY A 59 3.68 9.61 1.99
N VAL A 60 2.57 9.83 2.66
CA VAL A 60 2.21 9.05 3.87
C VAL A 60 1.91 7.60 3.51
N GLY A 61 0.96 7.37 2.60
CA GLY A 61 0.60 6.01 2.16
C GLY A 61 1.75 5.28 1.51
N GLN A 62 2.53 5.97 0.66
CA GLN A 62 3.71 5.40 0.01
C GLN A 62 4.74 4.92 1.03
N ARG A 63 5.07 5.76 2.03
CA ARG A 63 6.09 5.45 3.04
C ARG A 63 5.68 4.27 3.93
N ILE A 64 4.42 4.22 4.36
CA ILE A 64 3.90 3.11 5.17
C ILE A 64 3.92 1.79 4.38
N LEU A 65 3.44 1.81 3.13
CA LEU A 65 3.47 0.62 2.28
C LEU A 65 4.90 0.19 1.94
N SER A 66 5.77 1.14 1.61
CA SER A 66 7.17 0.83 1.35
C SER A 66 7.88 0.24 2.58
N SER A 67 7.57 0.74 3.78
CA SER A 67 8.08 0.14 5.02
C SER A 67 7.60 -1.29 5.22
N ALA A 68 6.33 -1.56 4.89
CA ALA A 68 5.73 -2.88 5.04
C ALA A 68 6.25 -3.89 4.01
N LEU A 69 6.38 -3.48 2.75
CA LEU A 69 6.69 -4.37 1.64
C LEU A 69 8.18 -4.42 1.29
N ASN A 70 8.99 -3.55 1.88
CA ASN A 70 10.41 -3.36 1.57
C ASN A 70 10.65 -3.20 0.06
N ALA A 71 9.79 -2.41 -0.58
CA ALA A 71 9.81 -2.17 -2.02
C ALA A 71 9.44 -0.71 -2.32
N PRO A 72 9.90 -0.15 -3.45
CA PRO A 72 9.49 1.19 -3.86
C PRO A 72 8.01 1.22 -4.22
N ILE A 73 7.32 2.26 -3.76
CA ILE A 73 5.91 2.49 -4.05
C ILE A 73 5.77 3.72 -4.93
N SER A 74 5.26 3.49 -6.13
CA SER A 74 4.95 4.56 -7.09
C SER A 74 3.50 5.00 -6.96
N VAL A 75 3.26 6.30 -7.02
CA VAL A 75 1.91 6.90 -6.98
C VAL A 75 1.80 7.96 -8.04
N MET A 76 0.79 7.88 -8.87
CA MET A 76 0.50 8.87 -9.90
C MET A 76 -0.29 10.05 -9.32
N GLU A 77 -0.25 11.21 -9.96
CA GLU A 77 -1.01 12.40 -9.52
C GLU A 77 -2.52 12.13 -9.40
N THR A 78 -3.05 11.26 -10.25
CA THR A 78 -4.46 10.85 -10.30
C THR A 78 -4.82 9.75 -9.31
N ALA A 79 -3.89 9.26 -8.51
CA ALA A 79 -4.07 8.08 -7.66
C ALA A 79 -5.19 8.22 -6.62
N GLY A 80 -5.49 9.44 -6.18
CA GLY A 80 -6.57 9.69 -5.22
C GLY A 80 -7.97 9.35 -5.73
N GLU A 81 -8.17 9.37 -7.04
CA GLU A 81 -9.47 9.14 -7.71
C GLU A 81 -9.38 7.98 -8.73
N GLY A 82 -8.52 7.02 -8.50
CA GLY A 82 -8.12 5.98 -9.45
C GLY A 82 -9.28 5.20 -10.09
N GLY A 83 -10.34 4.91 -9.34
CA GLY A 83 -11.52 4.20 -9.87
C GLY A 83 -12.27 5.01 -10.93
N ALA A 84 -12.65 6.24 -10.59
CA ALA A 84 -13.37 7.13 -11.51
C ALA A 84 -12.52 7.48 -12.73
N TRP A 85 -11.24 7.74 -12.52
CA TRP A 85 -10.30 8.04 -13.59
C TRP A 85 -10.09 6.84 -14.52
N GLY A 86 -9.93 5.64 -13.98
CA GLY A 86 -9.82 4.41 -14.78
C GLY A 86 -11.04 4.16 -15.65
N MET A 87 -12.24 4.38 -15.13
CA MET A 87 -13.48 4.27 -15.94
C MET A 87 -13.53 5.33 -17.06
N ALA A 88 -13.09 6.56 -16.78
CA ALA A 88 -13.01 7.60 -17.79
C ALA A 88 -11.99 7.27 -18.89
N LEU A 89 -10.86 6.65 -18.54
CA LEU A 89 -9.88 6.18 -19.52
C LEU A 89 -10.42 5.08 -20.41
N LEU A 90 -11.15 4.10 -19.86
CA LEU A 90 -11.77 3.05 -20.66
C LEU A 90 -12.82 3.62 -21.62
N ALA A 91 -13.62 4.57 -21.16
CA ALA A 91 -14.57 5.27 -22.03
C ALA A 91 -13.85 6.06 -23.14
N SER A 92 -12.76 6.76 -22.79
CA SER A 92 -11.94 7.48 -23.78
C SER A 92 -11.31 6.54 -24.80
N TYR A 93 -10.78 5.40 -24.34
CA TYR A 93 -10.21 4.38 -25.22
C TYR A 93 -11.24 3.88 -26.26
N LEU A 94 -12.47 3.61 -25.83
CA LEU A 94 -13.53 3.16 -26.73
C LEU A 94 -13.91 4.18 -27.80
N VAL A 95 -13.82 5.47 -27.49
CA VAL A 95 -14.25 6.55 -28.40
C VAL A 95 -13.11 7.08 -29.26
N ASN A 96 -11.87 7.13 -28.72
CA ASN A 96 -10.75 7.82 -29.36
C ASN A 96 -9.64 6.89 -29.88
N ASN A 97 -9.85 5.58 -29.87
CA ASN A 97 -8.86 4.63 -30.37
C ASN A 97 -9.05 4.33 -31.87
N ASP A 98 -8.97 5.38 -32.70
CA ASP A 98 -9.13 5.25 -34.16
C ASP A 98 -8.08 4.34 -34.83
N ALA A 99 -6.89 4.22 -34.20
CA ALA A 99 -5.81 3.37 -34.68
C ALA A 99 -5.96 1.89 -34.28
N ALA A 100 -7.03 1.54 -33.55
CA ALA A 100 -7.26 0.18 -33.01
C ALA A 100 -6.05 -0.38 -32.24
N LYS A 101 -5.31 0.48 -31.53
CA LYS A 101 -4.18 0.07 -30.68
C LYS A 101 -4.68 -0.84 -29.55
N PRO A 102 -3.91 -1.86 -29.13
CA PRO A 102 -4.16 -2.57 -27.88
C PRO A 102 -4.20 -1.59 -26.69
N LEU A 103 -4.97 -1.95 -25.64
CA LEU A 103 -5.19 -1.05 -24.50
C LEU A 103 -3.90 -0.65 -23.79
N ASP A 104 -2.99 -1.59 -23.60
CA ASP A 104 -1.68 -1.36 -22.99
C ASP A 104 -0.84 -0.36 -23.80
N GLU A 105 -0.77 -0.53 -25.12
CA GLU A 105 -0.05 0.36 -26.03
C GLU A 105 -0.67 1.77 -26.07
N TRP A 106 -2.00 1.84 -26.04
CA TRP A 106 -2.72 3.11 -25.99
C TRP A 106 -2.49 3.83 -24.66
N LEU A 107 -2.54 3.12 -23.54
CA LEU A 107 -2.26 3.68 -22.22
C LEU A 107 -0.84 4.23 -22.15
N ASP A 108 0.15 3.48 -22.61
CA ASP A 108 1.54 3.89 -22.56
C ASP A 108 1.84 5.10 -23.44
N SER A 109 1.25 5.14 -24.66
CA SER A 109 1.53 6.20 -25.63
C SER A 109 0.72 7.48 -25.42
N GLU A 110 -0.55 7.37 -25.03
CA GLU A 110 -1.47 8.51 -25.00
C GLU A 110 -1.74 9.02 -23.56
N VAL A 111 -1.73 8.13 -22.59
CA VAL A 111 -2.13 8.48 -21.22
C VAL A 111 -0.93 8.69 -20.30
N PHE A 112 0.00 7.74 -20.33
CA PHE A 112 1.14 7.73 -19.41
C PHE A 112 2.42 8.29 -20.03
N ALA A 113 2.40 8.66 -21.31
CA ALA A 113 3.50 9.31 -21.97
C ALA A 113 3.91 10.60 -21.24
N GLY A 114 5.02 10.54 -20.51
CA GLY A 114 5.53 11.68 -19.74
C GLY A 114 4.96 11.85 -18.33
N ASN A 115 4.04 11.02 -17.90
CA ASN A 115 3.47 11.09 -16.54
C ASN A 115 4.39 10.35 -15.56
N LYS A 116 5.29 11.09 -14.92
CA LYS A 116 6.16 10.57 -13.86
C LYS A 116 5.44 10.70 -12.53
N GLY A 117 4.94 9.59 -12.02
CA GLY A 117 4.47 9.52 -10.65
C GLY A 117 5.60 9.81 -9.64
N THR A 118 5.25 10.02 -8.40
CA THR A 118 6.24 10.06 -7.31
C THR A 118 6.53 8.64 -6.85
N GLU A 119 7.80 8.35 -6.56
CA GLU A 119 8.22 7.07 -6.02
C GLU A 119 8.92 7.29 -4.69
N ILE A 120 8.58 6.47 -3.70
CA ILE A 120 9.19 6.50 -2.37
C ILE A 120 9.66 5.10 -2.01
N MET A 121 10.92 5.02 -1.59
CA MET A 121 11.50 3.86 -0.93
C MET A 121 11.70 4.19 0.56
N ALA A 122 11.20 3.33 1.44
CA ALA A 122 11.42 3.45 2.87
C ALA A 122 12.88 3.24 3.24
N THR A 123 13.32 3.86 4.32
CA THR A 123 14.65 3.61 4.89
C THR A 123 14.68 2.24 5.57
N GLN A 124 15.87 1.69 5.75
CA GLN A 124 16.04 0.41 6.46
C GLN A 124 15.53 0.48 7.91
N GLU A 125 15.61 1.65 8.55
CA GLU A 125 15.07 1.87 9.88
C GLU A 125 13.53 1.79 9.89
N GLU A 126 12.87 2.35 8.88
CA GLU A 126 11.42 2.29 8.74
C GLU A 126 10.93 0.86 8.47
N VAL A 127 11.65 0.12 7.64
CA VAL A 127 11.38 -1.31 7.38
C VAL A 127 11.53 -2.12 8.66
N ALA A 128 12.65 -1.99 9.36
CA ALA A 128 12.88 -2.69 10.63
C ALA A 128 11.84 -2.32 11.70
N GLY A 129 11.40 -1.06 11.73
CA GLY A 129 10.34 -0.59 12.61
C GLY A 129 8.99 -1.24 12.30
N PHE A 130 8.65 -1.40 11.01
CA PHE A 130 7.43 -2.11 10.61
C PHE A 130 7.51 -3.61 10.93
N ASP A 131 8.64 -4.25 10.71
CA ASP A 131 8.84 -5.66 11.03
C ASP A 131 8.68 -5.93 12.54
N ALA A 132 9.22 -5.06 13.38
CA ALA A 132 9.03 -5.14 14.83
C ALA A 132 7.54 -4.99 15.22
N TYR A 133 6.82 -4.07 14.58
CA TYR A 133 5.38 -3.92 14.73
C TYR A 133 4.63 -5.18 14.30
N LEU A 134 4.92 -5.72 13.10
CA LEU A 134 4.26 -6.90 12.54
C LEU A 134 4.46 -8.13 13.44
N LYS A 135 5.66 -8.33 13.98
CA LYS A 135 5.94 -9.42 14.93
C LYS A 135 5.03 -9.35 16.15
N ASN A 136 4.80 -8.16 16.69
CA ASN A 136 3.89 -7.96 17.80
C ASN A 136 2.42 -8.13 17.40
N TYR A 137 2.05 -7.66 16.22
CA TYR A 137 0.71 -7.83 15.64
C TYR A 137 0.36 -9.32 15.51
N LEU A 138 1.22 -10.13 14.86
CA LEU A 138 1.02 -11.57 14.67
C LEU A 138 0.88 -12.31 16.00
N ARG A 139 1.68 -11.97 17.00
CA ARG A 139 1.62 -12.59 18.33
C ARG A 139 0.26 -12.42 19.01
N LYS A 140 -0.52 -11.41 18.62
CA LYS A 140 -1.81 -11.07 19.21
C LYS A 140 -3.01 -11.55 18.42
N LEU A 141 -2.83 -11.94 17.16
CA LEU A 141 -3.93 -12.48 16.33
C LEU A 141 -4.72 -13.63 16.97
N PRO A 142 -4.12 -14.56 17.72
CA PRO A 142 -4.87 -15.63 18.41
C PRO A 142 -5.95 -15.13 19.37
N VAL A 143 -5.79 -13.92 19.92
CA VAL A 143 -6.80 -13.29 20.79
C VAL A 143 -8.05 -12.95 19.97
N GLU A 144 -7.87 -12.41 18.77
CA GLU A 144 -8.98 -12.08 17.85
C GLU A 144 -9.68 -13.35 17.36
N GLN A 145 -8.91 -14.38 17.01
CA GLN A 145 -9.47 -15.68 16.61
C GLN A 145 -10.31 -16.26 17.74
N LYS A 146 -9.82 -16.22 18.98
CA LYS A 146 -10.57 -16.71 20.13
C LYS A 146 -11.83 -15.90 20.40
N ALA A 147 -11.79 -14.60 20.19
CA ALA A 147 -12.98 -13.75 20.34
C ALA A 147 -14.07 -14.08 19.32
N VAL A 148 -13.71 -14.47 18.10
CA VAL A 148 -14.66 -14.90 17.06
C VAL A 148 -15.28 -16.26 17.40
N GLU A 149 -14.50 -17.21 17.93
CA GLU A 149 -14.99 -18.52 18.34
C GLU A 149 -16.01 -18.47 19.51
N LEU A 150 -16.00 -17.38 20.28
CA LEU A 150 -16.88 -17.20 21.45
C LEU A 150 -18.20 -16.44 21.11
N ARG A 151 -18.44 -16.15 19.85
CA ARG A 151 -19.70 -15.60 19.36
C ARG A 151 -20.68 -16.70 19.01
#